data_a4a134023c6634a4b329de5d69bea48f
#
_entry.id   a4a134023c6634a4b329de5d69bea48f
#
_cell.length_a   1.000
_cell.length_b   1.000
_cell.length_c   1.000
_cell.angle_alpha   90.00
_cell.angle_beta   90.00
_cell.angle_gamma   90.00
#
_symmetry.space_group_name_H-M   'P 1'
#
loop_
_entity.id
_entity.type
_entity.pdbx_description
1 polymer ?
#
loop_
_entity_poly.entity_id
_entity_poly.type
_entity_poly.pdbx_seq_one_letter_code
_entity_poly.pdbx_strand_id
1 'polypeptide(L)'
;MRCSFFLVLCLSSLFVSALGDEKATSARFESIKSQPLKLRHFLSTMPKGGDLHSHLSGAIYAESYLAWAAQDDKCIDLSSLVLTSGPCESSEELKPVKEFYPGGPQDVDDLLVRVVDALSVRDYNLRGLSGHQQFFSTFSRFYQASAGRLGDMLAEVTDRAARQNIGYLELMHSP
;
A
#
# COMPACT_ATOMS: atom_id res chain seq x y z
N MET A 1 9.77 26.28 -66.73
CA MET A 1 8.65 26.02 -65.85
C MET A 1 8.79 24.59 -65.34
N ARG A 2 9.18 24.43 -64.02
CA ARG A 2 9.30 23.12 -63.39
C ARG A 2 8.16 23.02 -62.33
N CYS A 3 7.21 22.18 -62.64
CA CYS A 3 6.13 21.83 -61.66
C CYS A 3 6.68 20.82 -60.66
N SER A 4 6.84 21.25 -59.39
CA SER A 4 7.15 20.35 -58.26
C SER A 4 5.86 19.79 -57.75
N PHE A 5 5.66 18.47 -57.91
CA PHE A 5 4.60 17.71 -57.26
C PHE A 5 4.98 17.49 -55.83
N PHE A 6 4.25 18.11 -54.89
CA PHE A 6 4.31 17.77 -53.47
C PHE A 6 3.45 16.53 -53.22
N LEU A 7 4.11 15.42 -52.95
CA LEU A 7 3.46 14.20 -52.53
C LEU A 7 3.13 14.33 -51.02
N VAL A 8 1.88 14.62 -50.67
CA VAL A 8 1.40 14.60 -49.29
C VAL A 8 1.18 13.14 -48.89
N LEU A 9 2.12 12.61 -48.12
CA LEU A 9 2.01 11.29 -47.51
C LEU A 9 1.08 11.43 -46.31
N CYS A 10 -0.22 11.10 -46.46
CA CYS A 10 -1.14 10.88 -45.33
C CYS A 10 -0.71 9.63 -44.57
N LEU A 11 0.06 9.80 -43.47
CA LEU A 11 0.17 8.75 -42.45
C LEU A 11 -1.15 8.63 -41.75
N SER A 12 -2.02 7.76 -42.23
CA SER A 12 -3.15 7.24 -41.44
C SER A 12 -2.56 6.37 -40.34
N SER A 13 -2.42 6.96 -39.15
CA SER A 13 -2.17 6.24 -37.92
C SER A 13 -3.31 5.23 -37.72
N LEU A 14 -3.04 3.98 -38.02
CA LEU A 14 -3.87 2.85 -37.62
C LEU A 14 -3.83 2.79 -36.10
N PHE A 15 -4.76 3.48 -35.43
CA PHE A 15 -5.13 3.12 -34.08
C PHE A 15 -5.76 1.72 -34.15
N VAL A 16 -4.92 0.71 -34.02
CA VAL A 16 -5.37 -0.63 -33.64
C VAL A 16 -5.89 -0.47 -32.21
N SER A 17 -7.18 -0.16 -32.10
CA SER A 17 -7.90 -0.37 -30.85
C SER A 17 -7.72 -1.86 -30.53
N ALA A 18 -6.83 -2.18 -29.61
CA ALA A 18 -6.78 -3.49 -28.97
C ALA A 18 -8.05 -3.62 -28.14
N LEU A 19 -9.20 -3.79 -28.81
CA LEU A 19 -10.41 -4.30 -28.18
C LEU A 19 -10.03 -5.71 -27.77
N GLY A 20 -9.66 -5.86 -26.50
CA GLY A 20 -9.42 -7.17 -25.94
C GLY A 20 -10.64 -8.05 -26.25
N ASP A 21 -10.43 -9.18 -26.90
CA ASP A 21 -11.49 -10.13 -27.15
C ASP A 21 -11.96 -10.70 -25.81
N GLU A 22 -13.08 -10.19 -25.31
CA GLU A 22 -13.68 -10.62 -24.05
C GLU A 22 -13.88 -12.14 -24.01
N LYS A 23 -14.28 -12.72 -25.14
CA LYS A 23 -14.46 -14.17 -25.25
C LYS A 23 -13.14 -14.92 -25.11
N ALA A 24 -12.08 -14.44 -25.75
CA ALA A 24 -10.74 -15.05 -25.62
C ALA A 24 -10.20 -14.88 -24.21
N THR A 25 -10.37 -13.71 -23.58
CA THR A 25 -9.97 -13.44 -22.21
C THR A 25 -10.72 -14.34 -21.22
N SER A 26 -12.05 -14.46 -21.38
CA SER A 26 -12.87 -15.35 -20.56
C SER A 26 -12.46 -16.81 -20.72
N ALA A 27 -12.26 -17.30 -21.95
CA ALA A 27 -11.80 -18.65 -22.21
C ALA A 27 -10.40 -18.92 -21.58
N ARG A 28 -9.49 -17.92 -21.66
CA ARG A 28 -8.21 -18.00 -20.99
C ARG A 28 -8.36 -18.12 -19.47
N PHE A 29 -9.15 -17.28 -18.86
CA PHE A 29 -9.42 -17.31 -17.42
C PHE A 29 -9.97 -18.66 -16.99
N GLU A 30 -11.02 -19.15 -17.67
CA GLU A 30 -11.61 -20.46 -17.39
C GLU A 30 -10.60 -21.61 -17.47
N SER A 31 -9.66 -21.57 -18.42
CA SER A 31 -8.64 -22.60 -18.61
C SER A 31 -7.57 -22.62 -17.51
N ILE A 32 -7.40 -21.53 -16.75
CA ILE A 32 -6.34 -21.40 -15.75
C ILE A 32 -6.84 -21.23 -14.31
N LYS A 33 -8.14 -20.99 -14.08
CA LYS A 33 -8.69 -20.67 -12.75
C LYS A 33 -8.43 -21.74 -11.67
N SER A 34 -8.25 -22.99 -12.08
CA SER A 34 -7.88 -24.10 -11.19
C SER A 34 -6.36 -24.32 -11.07
N GLN A 35 -5.53 -23.48 -11.71
CA GLN A 35 -4.07 -23.59 -11.72
C GLN A 35 -3.46 -22.40 -10.96
N PRO A 36 -3.14 -22.51 -9.64
CA PRO A 36 -2.83 -21.37 -8.77
C PRO A 36 -1.72 -20.45 -9.30
N LEU A 37 -0.63 -21.01 -9.82
CA LEU A 37 0.50 -20.20 -10.33
C LEU A 37 0.13 -19.42 -11.59
N LYS A 38 -0.60 -20.04 -12.53
CA LYS A 38 -1.05 -19.37 -13.76
C LYS A 38 -2.13 -18.33 -13.46
N LEU A 39 -3.05 -18.64 -12.55
CA LEU A 39 -4.06 -17.71 -12.08
C LEU A 39 -3.42 -16.48 -11.44
N ARG A 40 -2.46 -16.68 -10.53
CA ARG A 40 -1.73 -15.59 -9.88
C ARG A 40 -1.04 -14.69 -10.91
N HIS A 41 -0.34 -15.29 -11.89
CA HIS A 41 0.30 -14.52 -12.96
C HIS A 41 -0.72 -13.72 -13.79
N PHE A 42 -1.83 -14.33 -14.19
CA PHE A 42 -2.90 -13.65 -14.92
C PHE A 42 -3.46 -12.48 -14.11
N LEU A 43 -3.79 -12.69 -12.84
CA LEU A 43 -4.33 -11.65 -11.97
C LEU A 43 -3.32 -10.54 -11.68
N SER A 44 -2.02 -10.83 -11.58
CA SER A 44 -0.99 -9.80 -11.35
C SER A 44 -0.81 -8.86 -12.51
N THR A 45 -1.04 -9.33 -13.75
CA THR A 45 -0.89 -8.52 -14.97
C THR A 45 -2.20 -7.86 -15.43
N MET A 46 -3.33 -8.28 -14.87
CA MET A 46 -4.65 -7.76 -15.25
C MET A 46 -4.82 -6.29 -14.80
N PRO A 47 -5.36 -5.40 -15.65
CA PRO A 47 -5.79 -4.07 -15.22
C PRO A 47 -6.87 -4.16 -14.14
N LYS A 48 -6.74 -3.36 -13.07
CA LYS A 48 -7.67 -3.40 -11.92
C LYS A 48 -8.74 -2.30 -11.95
N GLY A 49 -8.68 -1.38 -12.95
CA GLY A 49 -9.58 -0.23 -12.99
C GLY A 49 -9.23 0.85 -11.98
N GLY A 50 -10.18 1.29 -11.18
CA GLY A 50 -10.02 2.33 -10.16
C GLY A 50 -10.37 1.88 -8.76
N ASP A 51 -9.70 2.47 -7.76
CA ASP A 51 -10.10 2.45 -6.35
C ASP A 51 -10.75 3.79 -6.04
N LEU A 52 -12.06 3.78 -5.81
CA LEU A 52 -12.89 4.98 -5.68
C LEU A 52 -13.04 5.45 -4.22
N HIS A 53 -12.47 4.74 -3.26
CA HIS A 53 -12.62 5.08 -1.85
C HIS A 53 -11.50 4.46 -1.01
N SER A 54 -10.41 5.18 -0.82
CA SER A 54 -9.29 4.72 0.00
C SER A 54 -8.86 5.80 0.99
N HIS A 55 -8.79 5.45 2.28
CA HIS A 55 -8.24 6.33 3.31
C HIS A 55 -6.71 6.33 3.20
N LEU A 56 -6.11 7.46 2.81
CA LEU A 56 -4.69 7.55 2.53
C LEU A 56 -3.83 6.99 3.69
N SER A 57 -4.05 7.47 4.90
CA SER A 57 -3.29 7.00 6.07
C SER A 57 -3.61 5.53 6.43
N GLY A 58 -4.85 5.07 6.21
CA GLY A 58 -5.22 3.66 6.41
C GLY A 58 -4.67 2.71 5.35
N ALA A 59 -4.16 3.24 4.23
CA ALA A 59 -3.60 2.46 3.14
C ALA A 59 -2.08 2.25 3.24
N ILE A 60 -1.42 2.83 4.24
CA ILE A 60 0.03 2.70 4.45
C ILE A 60 0.34 1.40 5.21
N TYR A 61 1.45 0.76 4.86
CA TYR A 61 1.91 -0.41 5.61
C TYR A 61 2.40 -0.04 7.01
N ALA A 62 2.15 -0.91 7.97
CA ALA A 62 2.63 -0.73 9.34
C ALA A 62 4.15 -0.57 9.41
N GLU A 63 4.87 -1.31 8.56
CA GLU A 63 6.31 -1.27 8.44
C GLU A 63 6.83 0.10 7.98
N SER A 64 6.09 0.80 7.10
CA SER A 64 6.43 2.17 6.68
C SER A 64 6.26 3.16 7.82
N TYR A 65 5.19 3.03 8.60
CA TYR A 65 5.01 3.82 9.82
C TYR A 65 6.11 3.59 10.84
N LEU A 66 6.55 2.35 11.02
CA LEU A 66 7.69 2.03 11.90
C LEU A 66 9.00 2.62 11.37
N ALA A 67 9.24 2.56 10.06
CA ALA A 67 10.42 3.17 9.45
C ALA A 67 10.45 4.69 9.69
N TRP A 68 9.33 5.37 9.49
CA TRP A 68 9.23 6.82 9.75
C TRP A 68 9.35 7.14 11.24
N ALA A 69 8.72 6.35 12.11
CA ALA A 69 8.82 6.54 13.55
C ALA A 69 10.27 6.36 14.06
N ALA A 70 11.01 5.40 13.50
CA ALA A 70 12.42 5.22 13.82
C ALA A 70 13.29 6.40 13.34
N GLN A 71 13.02 6.94 12.14
CA GLN A 71 13.71 8.11 11.59
C GLN A 71 13.45 9.38 12.42
N ASP A 72 12.24 9.52 12.96
CA ASP A 72 11.79 10.69 13.71
C ASP A 72 12.01 10.53 15.23
N ASP A 73 12.81 9.57 15.66
CA ASP A 73 13.12 9.27 17.07
C ASP A 73 11.87 9.11 17.96
N LYS A 74 10.83 8.43 17.46
CA LYS A 74 9.59 8.17 18.19
C LYS A 74 9.66 6.90 19.03
N CYS A 75 8.82 6.85 20.07
CA CYS A 75 8.60 5.65 20.86
C CYS A 75 7.33 4.91 20.46
N ILE A 76 7.25 3.65 20.89
CA ILE A 76 6.03 2.89 21.06
C ILE A 76 5.70 2.77 22.55
N ASP A 77 4.47 3.02 22.94
CA ASP A 77 3.93 2.66 24.26
C ASP A 77 3.67 1.15 24.30
N LEU A 78 4.31 0.45 25.23
CA LEU A 78 4.31 -1.01 25.29
C LEU A 78 2.97 -1.60 25.72
N SER A 79 2.14 -0.82 26.42
CA SER A 79 0.83 -1.24 26.91
C SER A 79 -0.27 -1.08 25.88
N SER A 80 -0.31 0.07 25.22
CA SER A 80 -1.34 0.43 24.24
C SER A 80 -0.97 0.16 22.79
N LEU A 81 0.32 -0.03 22.49
CA LEU A 81 0.91 -0.14 21.16
C LEU A 81 0.58 1.08 20.28
N VAL A 82 0.66 2.27 20.88
CA VAL A 82 0.47 3.56 20.24
C VAL A 82 1.83 4.21 20.00
N LEU A 83 2.07 4.72 18.80
CA LEU A 83 3.27 5.51 18.50
C LEU A 83 3.13 6.89 19.16
N THR A 84 4.17 7.31 19.86
CA THR A 84 4.19 8.57 20.59
C THR A 84 4.94 9.65 19.82
N SER A 85 4.78 10.92 20.21
CA SER A 85 5.65 11.99 19.73
C SER A 85 7.08 11.81 20.27
N GLY A 86 8.09 12.24 19.50
CA GLY A 86 9.49 12.25 19.94
C GLY A 86 9.90 13.59 20.59
N PRO A 87 11.11 13.75 21.08
CA PRO A 87 12.14 12.69 21.20
C PRO A 87 11.80 11.67 22.29
N CYS A 88 12.28 10.46 22.12
CA CYS A 88 11.93 9.34 22.97
C CYS A 88 13.11 8.84 23.77
N GLU A 89 12.93 8.65 25.07
CA GLU A 89 13.83 7.94 25.92
C GLU A 89 13.21 6.61 26.37
N SER A 90 14.04 5.55 26.45
CA SER A 90 13.59 4.23 26.88
C SER A 90 13.18 4.25 28.34
N SER A 91 12.04 3.59 28.66
CA SER A 91 11.52 3.42 30.00
C SER A 91 10.83 2.04 30.13
N GLU A 92 10.23 1.73 31.28
CA GLU A 92 9.44 0.53 31.44
C GLU A 92 8.19 0.52 30.56
N GLU A 93 7.66 1.70 30.21
CA GLU A 93 6.42 1.86 29.44
C GLU A 93 6.68 2.22 27.97
N LEU A 94 7.82 2.86 27.67
CA LEU A 94 8.13 3.39 26.36
C LEU A 94 9.40 2.75 25.79
N LYS A 95 9.35 2.33 24.52
CA LYS A 95 10.50 1.82 23.79
C LYS A 95 10.76 2.60 22.50
N PRO A 96 11.97 3.14 22.27
CA PRO A 96 12.33 3.78 21.02
C PRO A 96 12.16 2.80 19.84
N VAL A 97 11.47 3.24 18.78
CA VAL A 97 11.20 2.37 17.63
C VAL A 97 12.49 1.91 16.96
N LYS A 98 13.51 2.77 16.89
CA LYS A 98 14.83 2.46 16.32
C LYS A 98 15.57 1.32 17.04
N GLU A 99 15.19 0.93 18.26
CA GLU A 99 15.81 -0.16 19.00
C GLU A 99 15.31 -1.54 18.58
N PHE A 100 14.16 -1.62 17.91
CA PHE A 100 13.61 -2.88 17.43
C PHE A 100 13.24 -2.89 15.95
N TYR A 101 13.32 -1.75 15.25
CA TYR A 101 13.03 -1.65 13.82
C TYR A 101 14.06 -0.75 13.10
N PRO A 102 14.59 -1.13 11.89
CA PRO A 102 14.57 -2.48 11.34
C PRO A 102 15.60 -3.39 12.01
N GLY A 103 15.19 -4.63 12.31
CA GLY A 103 16.13 -5.69 12.68
C GLY A 103 16.74 -5.57 14.07
N GLY A 104 15.90 -5.49 15.11
CA GLY A 104 16.32 -5.61 16.51
C GLY A 104 16.80 -7.03 16.88
N PRO A 105 17.32 -7.21 18.12
CA PRO A 105 17.67 -8.53 18.65
C PRO A 105 16.48 -9.52 18.56
N GLN A 106 16.75 -10.83 18.49
CA GLN A 106 15.73 -11.88 18.31
C GLN A 106 14.64 -11.90 19.39
N ASP A 107 14.92 -11.45 20.59
CA ASP A 107 13.98 -11.32 21.69
C ASP A 107 12.94 -10.19 21.48
N VAL A 108 13.13 -9.36 20.46
CA VAL A 108 12.23 -8.25 20.09
C VAL A 108 11.31 -8.62 18.92
N ASP A 109 11.47 -9.79 18.29
CA ASP A 109 10.64 -10.24 17.18
C ASP A 109 9.16 -10.32 17.57
N ASP A 110 8.85 -10.76 18.81
CA ASP A 110 7.48 -10.79 19.32
C ASP A 110 6.89 -9.38 19.44
N LEU A 111 7.65 -8.39 19.90
CA LEU A 111 7.20 -7.00 19.96
C LEU A 111 6.91 -6.45 18.57
N LEU A 112 7.81 -6.68 17.60
CA LEU A 112 7.61 -6.23 16.22
C LEU A 112 6.33 -6.81 15.62
N VAL A 113 6.10 -8.11 15.79
CA VAL A 113 4.87 -8.80 15.33
C VAL A 113 3.64 -8.15 15.96
N ARG A 114 3.62 -7.97 17.28
CA ARG A 114 2.51 -7.33 18.01
C ARG A 114 2.24 -5.90 17.54
N VAL A 115 3.29 -5.12 17.31
CA VAL A 115 3.17 -3.73 16.85
C VAL A 115 2.63 -3.69 15.42
N VAL A 116 3.14 -4.50 14.49
CA VAL A 116 2.62 -4.58 13.12
C VAL A 116 1.15 -4.99 13.11
N ASP A 117 0.76 -5.96 13.95
CA ASP A 117 -0.65 -6.37 14.10
C ASP A 117 -1.52 -5.24 14.69
N ALA A 118 -0.98 -4.46 15.61
CA ALA A 118 -1.70 -3.33 16.19
C ALA A 118 -1.89 -2.17 15.23
N LEU A 119 -0.90 -1.92 14.35
CA LEU A 119 -0.91 -0.83 13.36
C LEU A 119 -1.58 -1.22 12.03
N SER A 120 -2.04 -2.46 11.86
CA SER A 120 -2.64 -2.98 10.63
C SER A 120 -3.88 -3.82 10.90
N VAL A 121 -4.54 -4.28 9.84
CA VAL A 121 -5.65 -5.24 9.93
C VAL A 121 -5.18 -6.70 9.81
N ARG A 122 -3.87 -6.94 9.90
CA ARG A 122 -3.30 -8.28 9.87
C ARG A 122 -3.83 -9.09 11.06
N ASP A 123 -4.24 -10.31 10.81
CA ASP A 123 -4.65 -11.29 11.83
C ASP A 123 -5.70 -10.81 12.86
N TYR A 124 -6.51 -9.79 12.51
CA TYR A 124 -7.53 -9.23 13.40
C TYR A 124 -8.52 -10.27 13.93
N ASN A 125 -8.85 -11.27 13.11
CA ASN A 125 -9.76 -12.35 13.47
C ASN A 125 -9.25 -13.25 14.61
N LEU A 126 -7.93 -13.37 14.76
CA LEU A 126 -7.32 -14.13 15.86
C LEU A 126 -7.45 -13.43 17.21
N ARG A 127 -7.78 -12.14 17.20
CA ARG A 127 -7.95 -11.31 18.42
C ARG A 127 -9.41 -11.10 18.82
N GLY A 128 -10.34 -11.77 18.14
CA GLY A 128 -11.77 -11.65 18.41
C GLY A 128 -12.39 -10.29 18.06
N LEU A 129 -11.70 -9.49 17.23
CA LEU A 129 -12.17 -8.19 16.76
C LEU A 129 -12.84 -8.32 15.38
N SER A 130 -13.76 -7.41 15.07
CA SER A 130 -14.22 -7.25 13.69
C SER A 130 -13.17 -6.47 12.87
N GLY A 131 -13.14 -6.71 11.55
CA GLY A 131 -12.26 -5.94 10.66
C GLY A 131 -12.51 -4.43 10.75
N HIS A 132 -13.77 -4.02 10.93
CA HIS A 132 -14.16 -2.62 11.15
C HIS A 132 -13.53 -2.04 12.43
N GLN A 133 -13.67 -2.72 13.56
CA GLN A 133 -13.09 -2.27 14.83
C GLN A 133 -11.56 -2.17 14.74
N GLN A 134 -10.92 -3.20 14.21
CA GLN A 134 -9.47 -3.19 14.05
C GLN A 134 -9.03 -2.03 13.14
N PHE A 135 -9.63 -1.88 11.94
CA PHE A 135 -9.28 -0.82 11.00
C PHE A 135 -9.31 0.56 11.67
N PHE A 136 -10.44 0.93 12.27
CA PHE A 136 -10.57 2.24 12.89
C PHE A 136 -9.70 2.44 14.14
N SER A 137 -9.36 1.38 14.86
CA SER A 137 -8.45 1.47 16.01
C SER A 137 -7.00 1.75 15.61
N THR A 138 -6.60 1.47 14.37
CA THR A 138 -5.22 1.71 13.91
C THR A 138 -4.89 3.20 13.76
N PHE A 139 -5.87 4.03 13.40
CA PHE A 139 -5.63 5.45 13.10
C PHE A 139 -5.02 6.22 14.29
N SER A 140 -5.54 6.03 15.49
CA SER A 140 -4.97 6.64 16.69
C SER A 140 -3.58 6.10 17.02
N ARG A 141 -3.27 4.87 16.64
CA ARG A 141 -1.99 4.21 16.94
C ARG A 141 -0.85 4.72 16.08
N PHE A 142 -1.09 4.97 14.79
CA PHE A 142 -0.06 5.44 13.87
C PHE A 142 -0.06 6.96 13.65
N TYR A 143 -1.02 7.70 14.21
CA TYR A 143 -1.20 9.13 13.96
C TYR A 143 0.11 9.92 14.06
N GLN A 144 0.88 9.69 15.12
CA GLN A 144 2.14 10.41 15.33
C GLN A 144 3.18 10.14 14.24
N ALA A 145 3.19 8.95 13.64
CA ALA A 145 4.10 8.62 12.54
C ALA A 145 3.60 9.15 11.19
N SER A 146 2.30 9.42 11.04
CA SER A 146 1.73 9.98 9.81
C SER A 146 1.86 11.50 9.72
N ALA A 147 2.04 12.17 10.86
CA ALA A 147 2.11 13.62 10.94
C ALA A 147 3.28 14.18 10.10
N GLY A 148 2.99 15.06 9.17
CA GLY A 148 3.98 15.66 8.27
C GLY A 148 4.43 14.75 7.10
N ARG A 149 3.90 13.53 6.97
CA ARG A 149 4.31 12.52 5.98
C ARG A 149 3.37 12.39 4.77
N LEU A 150 2.58 13.42 4.47
CA LEU A 150 1.61 13.39 3.36
C LEU A 150 2.26 12.98 2.03
N GLY A 151 3.41 13.56 1.70
CA GLY A 151 4.13 13.24 0.47
C GLY A 151 4.62 11.78 0.42
N ASP A 152 5.15 11.28 1.54
CA ASP A 152 5.62 9.88 1.65
C ASP A 152 4.45 8.90 1.51
N MET A 153 3.31 9.19 2.16
CA MET A 153 2.09 8.39 2.05
C MET A 153 1.55 8.35 0.61
N LEU A 154 1.50 9.50 -0.06
CA LEU A 154 1.07 9.57 -1.46
C LEU A 154 2.01 8.78 -2.37
N ALA A 155 3.33 8.91 -2.18
CA ALA A 155 4.32 8.18 -2.96
C ALA A 155 4.15 6.66 -2.80
N GLU A 156 4.00 6.16 -1.57
CA GLU A 156 3.82 4.73 -1.30
C GLU A 156 2.55 4.17 -1.95
N VAL A 157 1.42 4.86 -1.76
CA VAL A 157 0.13 4.38 -2.27
C VAL A 157 0.09 4.40 -3.80
N THR A 158 0.58 5.47 -4.43
CA THR A 158 0.59 5.58 -5.89
C THR A 158 1.56 4.59 -6.55
N ASP A 159 2.75 4.38 -5.98
CA ASP A 159 3.71 3.40 -6.46
C ASP A 159 3.15 1.96 -6.34
N ARG A 160 2.49 1.64 -5.21
CA ARG A 160 1.83 0.35 -5.04
C ARG A 160 0.69 0.16 -6.03
N ALA A 161 -0.15 1.17 -6.24
CA ALA A 161 -1.24 1.13 -7.21
C ALA A 161 -0.72 0.90 -8.64
N ALA A 162 0.35 1.60 -9.03
CA ALA A 162 1.00 1.42 -10.32
C ALA A 162 1.50 -0.03 -10.50
N ARG A 163 2.18 -0.59 -9.50
CA ARG A 163 2.64 -1.98 -9.52
C ARG A 163 1.50 -3.02 -9.57
N GLN A 164 0.33 -2.65 -9.08
CA GLN A 164 -0.87 -3.49 -9.09
C GLN A 164 -1.75 -3.27 -10.31
N ASN A 165 -1.34 -2.43 -11.27
CA ASN A 165 -2.14 -2.06 -12.45
C ASN A 165 -3.49 -1.40 -12.10
N ILE A 166 -3.55 -0.63 -11.03
CA ILE A 166 -4.66 0.26 -10.69
C ILE A 166 -4.44 1.57 -11.46
N GLY A 167 -5.38 1.94 -12.31
CA GLY A 167 -5.26 3.10 -13.20
C GLY A 167 -5.83 4.40 -12.63
N TYR A 168 -6.57 4.34 -11.53
CA TYR A 168 -7.23 5.49 -10.91
C TYR A 168 -7.37 5.31 -9.40
N LEU A 169 -7.15 6.38 -8.62
CA LEU A 169 -7.31 6.37 -7.17
C LEU A 169 -8.07 7.61 -6.70
N GLU A 170 -9.05 7.42 -5.81
CA GLU A 170 -9.65 8.48 -5.00
C GLU A 170 -9.22 8.31 -3.55
N LEU A 171 -8.34 9.23 -3.11
CA LEU A 171 -7.74 9.16 -1.78
C LEU A 171 -8.39 10.17 -0.85
N MET A 172 -8.90 9.70 0.28
CA MET A 172 -9.40 10.55 1.34
C MET A 172 -8.29 10.83 2.36
N HIS A 173 -8.10 12.10 2.65
CA HIS A 173 -7.18 12.56 3.68
C HIS A 173 -7.94 13.45 4.66
N SER A 174 -7.91 13.09 5.94
CA SER A 174 -8.39 13.96 7.03
C SER A 174 -7.18 14.70 7.59
N PRO A 175 -7.21 16.03 7.65
CA PRO A 175 -6.14 16.83 8.20
C PRO A 175 -5.94 16.62 9.70
#